data_75b15bfe3f2accbd3b3388c0ab01925b
#
_entry.id   75b15bfe3f2accbd3b3388c0ab01925b
#
_cell.length_a   1.000
_cell.length_b   1.000
_cell.length_c   1.000
_cell.angle_alpha   90.00
_cell.angle_beta   90.00
_cell.angle_gamma   90.00
#
_symmetry.space_group_name_H-M   'P 1'
#
loop_
_entity.id
_entity.type
_entity.pdbx_description
1 polymer ?
#
loop_
_entity_poly.entity_id
_entity_poly.type
_entity_poly.pdbx_seq_one_letter_code
_entity_poly.pdbx_strand_id
1 'polypeptide(L)'
;MKIVIIDDDNLVSLSLNTILSAQDDIEVSAVGDSGQQAVKLYEEHMPDVMLMDIRMQGMTGLDAAENILKKYPDAKILLLTTFSDDEYIVKAISLGAKGYILKQAFESIAPALRAVNNGQTVFGPQIMDRIPHLFKADGKASSGTGQAPFIDAMKS
;
A
#
# COMPACT_ATOMS: atom_id res chain seq x y z
N MET A 1 -7.92 12.08 -9.36
CA MET A 1 -8.18 11.05 -8.33
C MET A 1 -8.02 11.63 -6.95
N LYS A 2 -8.85 11.18 -6.03
CA LYS A 2 -8.79 11.62 -4.63
C LYS A 2 -7.96 10.64 -3.83
N ILE A 3 -7.03 11.14 -3.04
CA ILE A 3 -6.22 10.29 -2.17
C ILE A 3 -6.25 10.79 -0.73
N VAL A 4 -5.99 9.87 0.19
CA VAL A 4 -5.73 10.16 1.60
C VAL A 4 -4.32 9.68 1.90
N ILE A 5 -3.55 10.48 2.61
CA ILE A 5 -2.17 10.17 3.00
C ILE A 5 -2.14 9.89 4.49
N ILE A 6 -1.56 8.76 4.88
CA ILE A 6 -1.40 8.39 6.29
C ILE A 6 0.08 8.09 6.57
N ASP A 7 0.69 8.89 7.43
CA ASP A 7 2.07 8.71 7.84
C ASP A 7 2.28 9.41 9.18
N ASP A 8 2.91 8.75 10.14
CA ASP A 8 3.14 9.34 11.46
C ASP A 8 4.35 10.29 11.49
N ASP A 9 5.12 10.35 10.42
CA ASP A 9 6.21 11.32 10.26
C ASP A 9 5.67 12.56 9.57
N ASN A 10 5.55 13.66 10.32
CA ASN A 10 4.96 14.89 9.80
C ASN A 10 5.74 15.49 8.64
N LEU A 11 7.06 15.32 8.64
CA LEU A 11 7.89 15.83 7.55
C LEU A 11 7.63 15.06 6.26
N VAL A 12 7.50 13.76 6.35
CA VAL A 12 7.18 12.91 5.20
C VAL A 12 5.78 13.25 4.69
N SER A 13 4.80 13.36 5.57
CA SER A 13 3.42 13.72 5.20
C SER A 13 3.38 15.05 4.46
N LEU A 14 4.09 16.04 4.98
CA LEU A 14 4.14 17.36 4.36
C LEU A 14 4.77 17.30 2.98
N SER A 15 5.88 16.56 2.86
CA SER A 15 6.57 16.42 1.59
C SER A 15 5.69 15.71 0.56
N LEU A 16 5.04 14.62 0.96
CA LEU A 16 4.14 13.88 0.08
C LEU A 16 2.95 14.73 -0.35
N ASN A 17 2.36 15.45 0.59
CA ASN A 17 1.23 16.34 0.29
C ASN A 17 1.64 17.40 -0.74
N THR A 18 2.80 18.01 -0.54
CA THR A 18 3.31 19.04 -1.45
C THR A 18 3.55 18.48 -2.84
N ILE A 19 4.25 17.35 -2.93
CA ILE A 19 4.61 16.74 -4.20
C ILE A 19 3.36 16.25 -4.95
N LEU A 20 2.46 15.59 -4.24
CA LEU A 20 1.29 14.99 -4.88
C LEU A 20 0.23 16.03 -5.22
N SER A 21 0.07 17.07 -4.39
CA SER A 21 -0.87 18.15 -4.69
C SER A 21 -0.45 18.97 -5.90
N ALA A 22 0.83 18.91 -6.27
CA ALA A 22 1.32 19.60 -7.47
C ALA A 22 0.94 18.88 -8.76
N GLN A 23 0.48 17.62 -8.67
CA GLN A 23 0.02 16.87 -9.84
C GLN A 23 -1.40 17.27 -10.20
N ASP A 24 -1.65 17.56 -11.47
CA ASP A 24 -2.95 18.06 -11.93
C ASP A 24 -4.08 17.06 -11.71
N ASP A 25 -3.77 15.77 -11.74
CA ASP A 25 -4.77 14.72 -11.65
C ASP A 25 -4.93 14.12 -10.26
N ILE A 26 -4.23 14.67 -9.26
CA ILE A 26 -4.27 14.15 -7.88
C ILE A 26 -4.79 15.23 -6.94
N GLU A 27 -5.81 14.86 -6.15
CA GLU A 27 -6.35 15.72 -5.09
C GLU A 27 -6.11 15.03 -3.75
N VAL A 28 -5.36 15.67 -2.86
CA VAL A 28 -5.16 15.16 -1.50
C VAL A 28 -6.33 15.61 -0.64
N SER A 29 -7.25 14.69 -0.34
CA SER A 29 -8.47 14.99 0.40
C SER A 29 -8.23 15.14 1.89
N ALA A 30 -7.30 14.39 2.44
CA ALA A 30 -6.98 14.42 3.87
C ALA A 30 -5.62 13.81 4.13
N VAL A 31 -5.05 14.18 5.28
CA VAL A 31 -3.77 13.64 5.77
C VAL A 31 -3.98 13.24 7.22
N GLY A 32 -3.57 12.03 7.57
CA GLY A 32 -3.63 11.52 8.94
C GLY A 32 -2.30 10.98 9.40
N ASP A 33 -2.19 10.69 10.69
CA ASP A 33 -0.93 10.30 11.31
C ASP A 33 -0.99 9.00 12.10
N SER A 34 -2.08 8.25 12.01
CA SER A 34 -2.22 7.00 12.76
C SER A 34 -3.12 6.01 12.03
N GLY A 35 -3.04 4.74 12.43
CA GLY A 35 -3.92 3.72 11.88
C GLY A 35 -5.39 3.96 12.19
N GLN A 36 -5.68 4.50 13.39
CA GLN A 36 -7.05 4.85 13.76
C GLN A 36 -7.58 5.95 12.86
N GLN A 37 -6.76 6.96 12.59
CA GLN A 37 -7.14 8.02 11.66
C GLN A 37 -7.33 7.50 10.25
N ALA A 38 -6.52 6.53 9.84
CA ALA A 38 -6.65 5.93 8.51
C ALA A 38 -8.05 5.35 8.31
N VAL A 39 -8.52 4.55 9.26
CA VAL A 39 -9.86 3.95 9.18
C VAL A 39 -10.93 5.02 9.12
N LYS A 40 -10.83 6.00 10.00
CA LYS A 40 -11.81 7.10 10.06
C LYS A 40 -11.83 7.92 8.79
N LEU A 41 -10.65 8.32 8.31
CA LEU A 41 -10.56 9.16 7.11
C LEU A 41 -10.98 8.40 5.86
N TYR A 42 -10.72 7.09 5.80
CA TYR A 42 -11.24 6.31 4.68
C TYR A 42 -12.77 6.36 4.63
N GLU A 43 -13.42 6.19 5.77
CA GLU A 43 -14.88 6.22 5.82
C GLU A 43 -15.45 7.61 5.49
N GLU A 44 -14.77 8.67 5.94
CA GLU A 44 -15.24 10.03 5.71
C GLU A 44 -15.03 10.48 4.26
N HIS A 45 -13.92 10.11 3.65
CA HIS A 45 -13.52 10.64 2.34
C HIS A 45 -13.72 9.67 1.19
N MET A 46 -13.78 8.38 1.46
CA MET A 46 -13.90 7.32 0.43
C MET A 46 -12.95 7.60 -0.73
N PRO A 47 -11.64 7.68 -0.47
CA PRO A 47 -10.67 8.05 -1.51
C PRO A 47 -10.59 6.99 -2.61
N ASP A 48 -10.12 7.41 -3.78
CA ASP A 48 -9.83 6.47 -4.85
C ASP A 48 -8.67 5.55 -4.49
N VAL A 49 -7.64 6.11 -3.83
CA VAL A 49 -6.50 5.35 -3.32
C VAL A 49 -6.09 5.91 -1.96
N MET A 50 -5.77 5.03 -1.02
CA MET A 50 -5.18 5.44 0.25
C MET A 50 -3.70 5.12 0.23
N LEU A 51 -2.86 6.13 0.48
CA LEU A 51 -1.41 6.01 0.57
C LEU A 51 -1.03 5.95 2.04
N MET A 52 -0.49 4.84 2.50
CA MET A 52 -0.35 4.62 3.94
C MET A 52 0.99 3.98 4.32
N ASP A 53 1.64 4.59 5.31
CA ASP A 53 2.85 4.04 5.92
C ASP A 53 2.50 2.78 6.71
N ILE A 54 3.41 1.82 6.72
CA ILE A 54 3.21 0.58 7.49
C ILE A 54 3.59 0.78 8.96
N ARG A 55 4.73 1.40 9.22
CA ARG A 55 5.24 1.53 10.58
C ARG A 55 4.72 2.77 11.25
N MET A 56 3.70 2.58 12.09
CA MET A 56 3.13 3.64 12.91
C MET A 56 2.95 3.12 14.32
N GLN A 57 2.97 4.01 15.31
CA GLN A 57 2.75 3.63 16.70
C GLN A 57 1.32 3.15 16.89
N GLY A 58 1.17 2.10 17.71
CA GLY A 58 -0.13 1.51 17.97
C GLY A 58 -0.57 0.65 16.81
N MET A 59 -1.66 1.04 16.15
CA MET A 59 -2.16 0.31 14.99
C MET A 59 -1.22 0.54 13.80
N THR A 60 -0.67 -0.54 13.25
CA THR A 60 0.18 -0.44 12.07
C THR A 60 -0.65 -0.19 10.81
N GLY A 61 0.03 0.21 9.73
CA GLY A 61 -0.65 0.36 8.44
C GLY A 61 -1.26 -0.93 7.94
N LEU A 62 -0.64 -2.08 8.25
CA LEU A 62 -1.20 -3.38 7.89
C LEU A 62 -2.49 -3.67 8.67
N ASP A 63 -2.51 -3.35 9.96
CA ASP A 63 -3.71 -3.51 10.77
C ASP A 63 -4.84 -2.61 10.28
N ALA A 64 -4.52 -1.37 9.96
CA ALA A 64 -5.49 -0.42 9.43
C ALA A 64 -6.02 -0.89 8.07
N ALA A 65 -5.14 -1.38 7.21
CA ALA A 65 -5.53 -1.90 5.90
C ALA A 65 -6.47 -3.09 6.06
N GLU A 66 -6.18 -3.99 6.99
CA GLU A 66 -7.04 -5.13 7.27
C GLU A 66 -8.44 -4.69 7.69
N ASN A 67 -8.51 -3.72 8.61
CA ASN A 67 -9.79 -3.20 9.08
C ASN A 67 -10.58 -2.54 7.95
N ILE A 68 -9.90 -1.76 7.12
CA ILE A 68 -10.55 -1.09 6.00
C ILE A 68 -11.07 -2.11 4.98
N LEU A 69 -10.24 -3.09 4.63
CA LEU A 69 -10.60 -4.08 3.61
C LEU A 69 -11.70 -5.03 4.07
N LYS A 70 -11.81 -5.28 5.37
CA LYS A 70 -12.94 -6.07 5.89
C LYS A 70 -14.28 -5.37 5.66
N LYS A 71 -14.29 -4.06 5.78
CA LYS A 71 -15.51 -3.27 5.62
C LYS A 71 -15.71 -2.83 4.16
N TYR A 72 -14.62 -2.53 3.48
CA TYR A 72 -14.64 -2.07 2.08
C TYR A 72 -13.70 -2.95 1.25
N PRO A 73 -14.17 -4.12 0.79
CA PRO A 73 -13.29 -5.08 0.09
C PRO A 73 -12.66 -4.54 -1.19
N ASP A 74 -13.27 -3.52 -1.79
CA ASP A 74 -12.75 -2.93 -3.02
C ASP A 74 -11.80 -1.75 -2.77
N ALA A 75 -11.49 -1.46 -1.51
CA ALA A 75 -10.59 -0.37 -1.17
C ALA A 75 -9.21 -0.57 -1.82
N LYS A 76 -8.67 0.50 -2.37
CA LYS A 76 -7.35 0.49 -3.01
C LYS A 76 -6.36 1.13 -2.05
N ILE A 77 -5.46 0.32 -1.52
CA ILE A 77 -4.46 0.76 -0.54
C ILE A 77 -3.07 0.53 -1.09
N LEU A 78 -2.29 1.60 -1.17
CA LEU A 78 -0.88 1.55 -1.55
C LEU A 78 -0.06 1.77 -0.29
N LEU A 79 0.70 0.77 0.10
CA LEU A 79 1.49 0.82 1.32
C LEU A 79 2.89 1.34 1.06
N LEU A 80 3.38 2.17 1.97
CA LEU A 80 4.74 2.71 1.94
C LEU A 80 5.53 2.16 3.10
N THR A 81 6.82 1.89 2.88
CA THR A 81 7.71 1.44 3.94
C THR A 81 9.11 1.95 3.71
N THR A 82 9.86 2.14 4.79
CA THR A 82 11.29 2.46 4.69
C THR A 82 12.14 1.20 4.50
N PHE A 83 11.59 0.04 4.86
CA PHE A 83 12.31 -1.23 4.79
C PHE A 83 11.48 -2.27 4.06
N SER A 84 12.16 -3.09 3.27
CA SER A 84 11.53 -4.26 2.65
C SER A 84 11.57 -5.42 3.66
N ASP A 85 10.63 -5.42 4.59
CA ASP A 85 10.50 -6.47 5.60
C ASP A 85 9.66 -7.61 5.01
N ASP A 86 10.22 -8.82 5.01
CA ASP A 86 9.58 -9.98 4.39
C ASP A 86 8.20 -10.30 4.99
N GLU A 87 8.08 -10.18 6.31
CA GLU A 87 6.80 -10.44 6.97
C GLU A 87 5.73 -9.46 6.51
N TYR A 88 6.10 -8.19 6.37
CA TYR A 88 5.17 -7.16 5.93
C TYR A 88 4.75 -7.36 4.49
N ILE A 89 5.69 -7.77 3.64
CA ILE A 89 5.39 -8.04 2.23
C ILE A 89 4.36 -9.15 2.11
N VAL A 90 4.60 -10.29 2.78
CA VAL A 90 3.71 -11.43 2.73
C VAL A 90 2.32 -11.05 3.26
N LYS A 91 2.28 -10.34 4.38
CA LYS A 91 1.01 -9.93 4.97
C LYS A 91 0.25 -8.95 4.07
N ALA A 92 0.95 -7.98 3.48
CA ALA A 92 0.33 -7.01 2.58
C ALA A 92 -0.32 -7.69 1.39
N ILE A 93 0.38 -8.65 0.80
CA ILE A 93 -0.15 -9.42 -0.33
C ILE A 93 -1.37 -10.23 0.11
N SER A 94 -1.29 -10.87 1.27
CA SER A 94 -2.37 -11.70 1.79
C SER A 94 -3.63 -10.89 2.11
N LEU A 95 -3.48 -9.64 2.53
CA LEU A 95 -4.60 -8.77 2.84
C LEU A 95 -5.29 -8.24 1.58
N GLY A 96 -4.62 -8.27 0.45
CA GLY A 96 -5.16 -7.71 -0.78
C GLY A 96 -4.79 -6.25 -0.99
N ALA A 97 -3.71 -5.77 -0.39
CA ALA A 97 -3.20 -4.43 -0.69
C ALA A 97 -2.86 -4.34 -2.18
N LYS A 98 -3.13 -3.19 -2.78
CA LYS A 98 -2.93 -3.00 -4.22
C LYS A 98 -1.52 -2.54 -4.56
N GLY A 99 -0.72 -2.21 -3.58
CA GLY A 99 0.66 -1.85 -3.83
C GLY A 99 1.50 -1.82 -2.57
N TYR A 100 2.81 -1.89 -2.76
CA TYR A 100 3.79 -1.91 -1.68
C TYR A 100 5.10 -1.37 -2.27
N ILE A 101 5.47 -0.15 -1.89
CA ILE A 101 6.67 0.50 -2.44
C ILE A 101 7.50 1.12 -1.32
N LEU A 102 8.77 1.38 -1.61
CA LEU A 102 9.65 2.02 -0.66
C LEU A 102 9.41 3.53 -0.60
N LYS A 103 9.44 4.08 0.62
CA LYS A 103 9.23 5.51 0.87
C LYS A 103 10.24 6.40 0.16
N GLN A 104 11.48 5.93 0.00
CA GLN A 104 12.54 6.70 -0.61
C GLN A 104 12.30 6.97 -2.10
N ALA A 105 11.44 6.19 -2.73
CA ALA A 105 11.18 6.29 -4.15
C ALA A 105 10.07 7.31 -4.45
N PHE A 106 10.26 8.56 -4.03
CA PHE A 106 9.25 9.62 -4.19
C PHE A 106 8.79 9.79 -5.63
N GLU A 107 9.70 9.63 -6.59
CA GLU A 107 9.38 9.75 -8.02
C GLU A 107 8.43 8.68 -8.50
N SER A 108 8.41 7.55 -7.81
CA SER A 108 7.57 6.40 -8.19
C SER A 108 6.17 6.46 -7.61
N ILE A 109 5.92 7.36 -6.64
CA ILE A 109 4.66 7.34 -5.89
C ILE A 109 3.49 7.79 -6.77
N ALA A 110 3.61 8.91 -7.48
CA ALA A 110 2.53 9.38 -8.34
C ALA A 110 2.19 8.37 -9.45
N PRO A 111 3.18 7.83 -10.19
CA PRO A 111 2.87 6.78 -11.16
C PRO A 111 2.23 5.54 -10.54
N ALA A 112 2.66 5.15 -9.33
CA ALA A 112 2.08 4.01 -8.64
C ALA A 112 0.62 4.27 -8.25
N LEU A 113 0.32 5.47 -7.78
CA LEU A 113 -1.05 5.85 -7.45
C LEU A 113 -1.95 5.78 -8.67
N ARG A 114 -1.48 6.26 -9.82
CA ARG A 114 -2.25 6.20 -11.07
C ARG A 114 -2.51 4.77 -11.49
N ALA A 115 -1.48 3.92 -11.39
CA ALA A 115 -1.63 2.51 -11.76
C ALA A 115 -2.62 1.79 -10.84
N VAL A 116 -2.51 2.01 -9.53
CA VAL A 116 -3.44 1.42 -8.56
C VAL A 116 -4.86 1.94 -8.79
N ASN A 117 -5.01 3.22 -9.07
CA ASN A 117 -6.31 3.80 -9.38
C ASN A 117 -6.96 3.14 -10.60
N ASN A 118 -6.14 2.73 -11.56
CA ASN A 118 -6.59 2.04 -12.77
C ASN A 118 -6.81 0.54 -12.58
N GLY A 119 -6.68 0.03 -11.36
CA GLY A 119 -6.93 -1.36 -11.05
C GLY A 119 -5.71 -2.27 -11.11
N GLN A 120 -4.53 -1.72 -11.31
CA GLN A 120 -3.30 -2.50 -11.34
C GLN A 120 -2.76 -2.72 -9.93
N THR A 121 -2.01 -3.81 -9.76
CA THR A 121 -1.28 -4.08 -8.52
C THR A 121 0.18 -3.67 -8.75
N VAL A 122 0.74 -2.87 -7.83
CA VAL A 122 2.07 -2.29 -8.01
C VAL A 122 2.96 -2.65 -6.83
N PHE A 123 4.03 -3.37 -7.10
CA PHE A 123 5.09 -3.62 -6.12
C PHE A 123 6.38 -3.03 -6.67
N GLY A 124 7.08 -2.23 -5.86
CA GLY A 124 8.34 -1.62 -6.29
C GLY A 124 9.36 -2.67 -6.70
N PRO A 125 10.35 -2.32 -7.55
CA PRO A 125 11.34 -3.29 -8.03
C PRO A 125 12.07 -4.02 -6.91
N GLN A 126 12.40 -3.32 -5.83
CA GLN A 126 13.08 -3.90 -4.69
C GLN A 126 12.22 -4.96 -3.99
N ILE A 127 10.90 -4.78 -4.05
CA ILE A 127 9.95 -5.70 -3.45
C ILE A 127 9.71 -6.89 -4.39
N MET A 128 9.55 -6.60 -5.68
CA MET A 128 9.32 -7.65 -6.69
C MET A 128 10.43 -8.70 -6.70
N ASP A 129 11.67 -8.26 -6.56
CA ASP A 129 12.82 -9.17 -6.56
C ASP A 129 12.79 -10.15 -5.38
N ARG A 130 12.13 -9.78 -4.28
CA ARG A 130 12.08 -10.60 -3.08
C ARG A 130 10.90 -11.59 -3.10
N ILE A 131 9.84 -11.29 -3.83
CA ILE A 131 8.62 -12.10 -3.79
C ILE A 131 8.86 -13.57 -4.18
N PRO A 132 9.60 -13.89 -5.25
CA PRO A 132 9.85 -15.30 -5.58
C PRO A 132 10.53 -16.06 -4.46
N HIS A 133 11.46 -15.45 -3.75
CA HIS A 133 12.13 -16.07 -2.61
C HIS A 133 11.17 -16.35 -1.47
N LEU A 134 10.28 -15.41 -1.19
CA LEU A 134 9.32 -15.54 -0.10
C LEU A 134 8.36 -16.69 -0.36
N PHE A 135 7.79 -16.76 -1.53
CA PHE A 135 6.85 -17.82 -1.88
C PHE A 135 7.54 -19.17 -2.11
N LYS A 136 8.78 -19.15 -2.53
CA LYS A 136 9.55 -20.37 -2.65
C LYS A 136 9.79 -20.98 -1.28
N ALA A 137 10.08 -20.17 -0.25
CA ALA A 137 10.25 -20.63 1.12
C ALA A 137 8.93 -21.18 1.67
N ASP A 138 7.84 -20.46 1.44
CA ASP A 138 6.50 -20.91 1.87
C ASP A 138 5.98 -22.05 1.02
N GLY A 139 6.43 -22.15 -0.21
CA GLY A 139 6.00 -23.15 -1.16
C GLY A 139 6.21 -24.57 -0.69
N LYS A 140 7.22 -24.81 0.15
CA LYS A 140 7.43 -26.12 0.75
C LYS A 140 6.27 -26.52 1.65
N ALA A 141 5.71 -25.57 2.38
CA ALA A 141 4.61 -25.83 3.30
C ALA A 141 3.29 -25.88 2.57
N SER A 142 3.10 -25.08 1.57
CA SER A 142 1.81 -24.96 0.86
C SER A 142 1.72 -25.79 -0.40
N SER A 143 2.77 -26.51 -0.74
CA SER A 143 2.85 -27.31 -1.96
C SER A 143 2.68 -26.50 -3.23
N GLY A 144 2.83 -25.21 -3.16
CA GLY A 144 2.71 -24.32 -4.30
C GLY A 144 1.31 -24.13 -4.84
N THR A 145 0.33 -24.79 -4.28
CA THR A 145 -1.04 -24.76 -4.82
C THR A 145 -1.64 -23.38 -4.78
N GLY A 146 -1.42 -22.64 -3.70
CA GLY A 146 -1.94 -21.29 -3.56
C GLY A 146 -1.10 -20.22 -4.27
N GLN A 147 0.07 -20.59 -4.76
CA GLN A 147 0.99 -19.64 -5.38
C GLN A 147 0.71 -19.39 -6.85
N ALA A 148 0.36 -20.44 -7.59
CA ALA A 148 0.22 -20.34 -9.04
C ALA A 148 -0.74 -19.24 -9.48
N PRO A 149 -1.97 -19.14 -8.93
CA PRO A 149 -2.88 -18.05 -9.31
C PRO A 149 -2.32 -16.68 -8.98
N PHE A 150 -1.63 -16.55 -7.86
CA PHE A 150 -1.05 -15.30 -7.44
C PHE A 150 0.08 -14.87 -8.39
N ILE A 151 0.95 -15.79 -8.74
CA ILE A 151 2.06 -15.51 -9.65
C ILE A 151 1.53 -15.10 -11.02
N ASP A 152 0.50 -15.77 -11.51
CA ASP A 152 -0.11 -15.44 -12.79
C ASP A 152 -0.71 -14.03 -12.75
N ALA A 153 -1.37 -13.67 -11.67
CA ALA A 153 -1.93 -12.33 -11.50
C ALA A 153 -0.84 -11.26 -11.52
N MET A 154 0.31 -11.56 -10.95
CA MET A 154 1.43 -10.62 -10.93
C MET A 154 2.09 -10.47 -12.29
N LYS A 155 2.09 -11.49 -13.11
CA LYS A 155 2.66 -11.43 -14.45
C LYS A 155 1.78 -10.69 -15.42
N SER A 156 0.52 -10.68 -15.19
CA SER A 156 -0.42 -9.99 -16.07
C SER A 156 -0.59 -8.54 -15.67
#